data_7826a3f9edf7b072730f68d41d00a9bc
#
_entry.id   7826a3f9edf7b072730f68d41d00a9bc
#
_cell.length_a   1.000
_cell.length_b   1.000
_cell.length_c   1.000
_cell.angle_alpha   90.00
_cell.angle_beta   90.00
_cell.angle_gamma   90.00
#
_symmetry.space_group_name_H-M   'P 1'
#
loop_
_entity.id
_entity.type
_entity.pdbx_description
1 polymer ?
#
loop_
_entity_poly.entity_id
_entity_poly.type
_entity_poly.pdbx_seq_one_letter_code
_entity_poly.pdbx_strand_id
1 'polypeptide(L)'
;MPGTVLLLAASPVGKGRLVDAASVLPVLAAVPPGVLAGTDTANVVELADPLEPQAVLTRLRAASAAPGPLTVYVAGQLQLDRRQRLPHLALARTTASTARYTAFPWHWFRDELRLRPAGATTLLLDLHADAETWELLRGTPLDAGRGNAVYGRIAPPPSRRAVAAPAYMKAVATILRSGFRPPAEQLHQQALARIAPESAGTDIVLSTPGPSAGDPHAAITAAVQSGRHLDADALAARHEQAAVAAHGPASEEALHWAEVRADLAMFAGDAGRSCRTWLTVATVRLNAGQAPDAPAVEAAVDRAHHQWGQVRDTTRARELGAALAELRGRVPGRREGALDHVQRQLRQLQTQP
;
A
#
# COMPACT_ATOMS: atom_id res chain seq x y z
N MET A 1 -19.01 -7.14 -4.06
CA MET A 1 -18.30 -8.21 -4.82
C MET A 1 -17.90 -9.32 -3.85
N PRO A 2 -17.99 -10.59 -4.22
CA PRO A 2 -17.54 -11.69 -3.38
C PRO A 2 -16.03 -11.58 -3.14
N GLY A 3 -15.58 -11.89 -1.93
CA GLY A 3 -14.17 -11.98 -1.60
C GLY A 3 -13.57 -13.33 -2.00
N THR A 4 -12.24 -13.40 -2.02
CA THR A 4 -11.50 -14.66 -2.17
C THR A 4 -10.64 -14.87 -0.95
N VAL A 5 -10.63 -16.09 -0.41
CA VAL A 5 -9.81 -16.51 0.73
C VAL A 5 -8.92 -17.65 0.28
N LEU A 6 -7.63 -17.53 0.52
CA LEU A 6 -6.67 -18.61 0.37
C LEU A 6 -6.15 -19.01 1.75
N LEU A 7 -6.44 -20.24 2.17
CA LEU A 7 -5.89 -20.84 3.38
C LEU A 7 -4.73 -21.75 3.00
N LEU A 8 -3.53 -21.41 3.40
CA LEU A 8 -2.32 -22.19 3.11
C LEU A 8 -1.65 -22.59 4.42
N ALA A 9 -1.66 -23.88 4.70
CA ALA A 9 -0.91 -24.46 5.80
C ALA A 9 0.15 -25.39 5.24
N ALA A 10 1.43 -25.11 5.53
CA ALA A 10 2.54 -25.83 4.94
C ALA A 10 3.68 -26.07 5.92
N SER A 11 4.02 -27.34 6.13
CA SER A 11 5.16 -27.73 6.94
C SER A 11 5.75 -29.06 6.46
N PRO A 12 7.07 -29.28 6.63
CA PRO A 12 7.67 -30.56 6.30
C PRO A 12 7.07 -31.73 7.10
N VAL A 13 6.97 -32.89 6.48
CA VAL A 13 6.59 -34.12 7.15
C VAL A 13 7.85 -34.82 7.69
N GLY A 14 7.89 -35.12 8.98
CA GLY A 14 8.98 -35.88 9.62
C GLY A 14 10.07 -35.01 10.27
N LYS A 15 11.33 -35.46 10.18
CA LYS A 15 12.48 -34.81 10.86
C LYS A 15 12.70 -33.38 10.30
N GLY A 16 12.77 -32.39 11.23
CA GLY A 16 12.97 -30.98 10.85
C GLY A 16 11.69 -30.14 10.79
N ARG A 17 10.54 -30.76 11.10
CA ARG A 17 9.28 -30.03 11.31
C ARG A 17 9.37 -29.15 12.54
N LEU A 18 9.15 -27.84 12.38
CA LEU A 18 9.16 -26.83 13.45
C LEU A 18 7.76 -26.50 13.94
N VAL A 19 6.77 -26.57 13.06
CA VAL A 19 5.38 -26.19 13.33
C VAL A 19 4.40 -27.20 12.76
N ASP A 20 3.30 -27.45 13.47
CA ASP A 20 2.14 -28.19 12.96
C ASP A 20 1.17 -27.20 12.29
N ALA A 21 1.53 -26.77 11.08
CA ALA A 21 0.80 -25.72 10.38
C ALA A 21 -0.64 -26.14 10.06
N ALA A 22 -0.87 -27.37 9.63
CA ALA A 22 -2.18 -27.89 9.25
C ALA A 22 -3.19 -27.92 10.41
N SER A 23 -2.72 -27.93 11.67
CA SER A 23 -3.59 -27.93 12.86
C SER A 23 -4.49 -26.69 12.99
N VAL A 24 -4.25 -25.64 12.22
CA VAL A 24 -5.09 -24.42 12.22
C VAL A 24 -6.25 -24.51 11.23
N LEU A 25 -6.17 -25.33 10.21
CA LEU A 25 -7.19 -25.38 9.14
C LEU A 25 -8.59 -25.70 9.66
N PRO A 26 -8.79 -26.70 10.55
CA PRO A 26 -10.13 -26.97 11.10
C PRO A 26 -10.69 -25.76 11.89
N VAL A 27 -9.82 -24.95 12.52
CA VAL A 27 -10.24 -23.78 13.30
C VAL A 27 -10.64 -22.65 12.37
N LEU A 28 -9.92 -22.43 11.26
CA LEU A 28 -10.27 -21.47 10.22
C LEU A 28 -11.50 -21.90 9.43
N ALA A 29 -11.65 -23.18 9.12
CA ALA A 29 -12.83 -23.71 8.41
C ALA A 29 -14.14 -23.55 9.24
N ALA A 30 -14.04 -23.38 10.54
CA ALA A 30 -15.18 -23.09 11.42
C ALA A 30 -15.60 -21.61 11.40
N VAL A 31 -14.86 -20.73 10.71
CA VAL A 31 -15.19 -19.31 10.52
C VAL A 31 -16.01 -19.13 9.24
N PRO A 32 -17.12 -18.37 9.26
CA PRO A 32 -17.90 -18.11 8.05
C PRO A 32 -17.02 -17.50 6.94
N PRO A 33 -17.15 -17.92 5.67
CA PRO A 33 -16.33 -17.44 4.56
C PRO A 33 -16.31 -15.92 4.40
N GLY A 34 -17.47 -15.26 4.54
CA GLY A 34 -17.57 -13.80 4.47
C GLY A 34 -16.76 -13.11 5.56
N VAL A 35 -16.73 -13.67 6.78
CA VAL A 35 -15.92 -13.14 7.89
C VAL A 35 -14.42 -13.33 7.62
N LEU A 36 -14.01 -14.47 7.04
CA LEU A 36 -12.62 -14.68 6.62
C LEU A 36 -12.17 -13.66 5.55
N ALA A 37 -13.05 -13.30 4.61
CA ALA A 37 -12.74 -12.35 3.56
C ALA A 37 -12.96 -10.88 3.97
N GLY A 38 -13.82 -10.61 4.95
CA GLY A 38 -14.31 -9.26 5.26
C GLY A 38 -15.31 -8.73 4.21
N THR A 39 -16.13 -9.63 3.66
CA THR A 39 -17.14 -9.36 2.63
C THR A 39 -18.41 -10.15 2.92
N ASP A 40 -19.53 -9.82 2.28
CA ASP A 40 -20.80 -10.54 2.52
C ASP A 40 -20.70 -12.02 2.12
N THR A 41 -19.97 -12.31 1.05
CA THR A 41 -19.75 -13.67 0.52
C THR A 41 -18.32 -13.86 0.08
N ALA A 42 -17.79 -15.08 0.18
CA ALA A 42 -16.44 -15.39 -0.27
C ALA A 42 -16.28 -16.81 -0.78
N ASN A 43 -15.35 -16.97 -1.72
CA ASN A 43 -14.81 -18.26 -2.12
C ASN A 43 -13.60 -18.62 -1.27
N VAL A 44 -13.58 -19.80 -0.70
CA VAL A 44 -12.46 -20.28 0.14
C VAL A 44 -11.74 -21.40 -0.60
N VAL A 45 -10.43 -21.26 -0.75
CA VAL A 45 -9.54 -22.26 -1.29
C VAL A 45 -8.59 -22.69 -0.18
N GLU A 46 -8.56 -23.98 0.13
CA GLU A 46 -7.70 -24.54 1.18
C GLU A 46 -6.59 -25.39 0.57
N LEU A 47 -5.37 -25.22 1.08
CA LEU A 47 -4.19 -26.01 0.77
C LEU A 47 -3.57 -26.52 2.08
N ALA A 48 -3.76 -27.79 2.36
CA ALA A 48 -3.20 -28.50 3.50
C ALA A 48 -1.94 -29.28 3.08
N ASP A 49 -0.81 -28.96 3.66
CA ASP A 49 0.50 -29.59 3.46
C ASP A 49 0.79 -29.95 1.99
N PRO A 50 0.78 -28.95 1.07
CA PRO A 50 1.00 -29.21 -0.35
C PRO A 50 2.36 -29.87 -0.59
N LEU A 51 2.39 -30.79 -1.55
CA LEU A 51 3.59 -31.59 -1.85
C LEU A 51 4.59 -30.87 -2.74
N GLU A 52 4.09 -29.99 -3.62
CA GLU A 52 4.87 -29.39 -4.70
C GLU A 52 4.62 -27.88 -4.80
N PRO A 53 5.66 -27.07 -5.06
CA PRO A 53 5.53 -25.62 -5.16
C PRO A 53 4.61 -25.19 -6.31
N GLN A 54 4.52 -25.97 -7.39
CA GLN A 54 3.66 -25.67 -8.52
C GLN A 54 2.17 -25.72 -8.16
N ALA A 55 1.77 -26.61 -7.24
CA ALA A 55 0.39 -26.67 -6.76
C ALA A 55 0.01 -25.39 -5.99
N VAL A 56 0.93 -24.88 -5.16
CA VAL A 56 0.74 -23.60 -4.44
C VAL A 56 0.66 -22.46 -5.44
N LEU A 57 1.59 -22.38 -6.40
CA LEU A 57 1.64 -21.33 -7.41
C LEU A 57 0.35 -21.26 -8.23
N THR A 58 -0.15 -22.41 -8.67
CA THR A 58 -1.39 -22.48 -9.46
C THR A 58 -2.59 -21.94 -8.68
N ARG A 59 -2.72 -22.27 -7.40
CA ARG A 59 -3.81 -21.78 -6.55
C ARG A 59 -3.66 -20.30 -6.21
N LEU A 60 -2.44 -19.86 -5.91
CA LEU A 60 -2.15 -18.45 -5.66
C LEU A 60 -2.46 -17.60 -6.91
N ARG A 61 -2.07 -18.07 -8.09
CA ARG A 61 -2.36 -17.39 -9.36
C ARG A 61 -3.86 -17.31 -9.64
N ALA A 62 -4.59 -18.40 -9.43
CA ALA A 62 -6.04 -18.41 -9.57
C ALA A 62 -6.72 -17.45 -8.57
N ALA A 63 -6.27 -17.41 -7.32
CA ALA A 63 -6.77 -16.48 -6.31
C ALA A 63 -6.41 -15.02 -6.64
N SER A 64 -5.21 -14.77 -7.16
CA SER A 64 -4.77 -13.43 -7.55
C SER A 64 -5.51 -12.88 -8.77
N ALA A 65 -5.99 -13.74 -9.66
CA ALA A 65 -6.79 -13.35 -10.82
C ALA A 65 -8.28 -13.13 -10.49
N ALA A 66 -8.76 -13.60 -9.33
CA ALA A 66 -10.15 -13.44 -8.93
C ALA A 66 -10.48 -11.97 -8.66
N PRO A 67 -11.68 -11.49 -9.07
CA PRO A 67 -12.12 -10.13 -8.77
C PRO A 67 -12.42 -9.97 -7.27
N GLY A 68 -12.38 -8.71 -6.80
CA GLY A 68 -12.69 -8.36 -5.41
C GLY A 68 -11.49 -8.52 -4.46
N PRO A 69 -11.73 -8.33 -3.14
CA PRO A 69 -10.66 -8.41 -2.14
C PRO A 69 -10.16 -9.85 -1.97
N LEU A 70 -8.84 -9.98 -1.76
CA LEU A 70 -8.18 -11.25 -1.48
C LEU A 70 -7.62 -11.25 -0.06
N THR A 71 -7.96 -12.26 0.73
CA THR A 71 -7.30 -12.51 2.01
C THR A 71 -6.54 -13.83 1.95
N VAL A 72 -5.24 -13.79 2.24
CA VAL A 72 -4.36 -14.95 2.25
C VAL A 72 -3.92 -15.22 3.69
N TYR A 73 -4.28 -16.39 4.21
CA TYR A 73 -3.83 -16.88 5.50
C TYR A 73 -2.72 -17.90 5.26
N VAL A 74 -1.54 -17.65 5.82
CA VAL A 74 -0.40 -18.57 5.68
C VAL A 74 0.09 -18.97 7.07
N ALA A 75 -0.03 -20.24 7.39
CA ALA A 75 0.65 -20.86 8.52
C ALA A 75 1.73 -21.80 7.99
N GLY A 76 2.98 -21.67 8.48
CA GLY A 76 4.02 -22.52 7.91
C GLY A 76 5.41 -22.34 8.45
N GLN A 77 6.32 -23.09 7.84
CA GLN A 77 7.72 -23.07 8.17
C GLN A 77 8.54 -22.43 7.05
N LEU A 78 9.43 -21.52 7.41
CA LEU A 78 10.41 -20.94 6.49
C LEU A 78 11.74 -21.68 6.57
N GLN A 79 12.32 -21.93 5.40
CA GLN A 79 13.66 -22.49 5.22
C GLN A 79 14.45 -21.67 4.22
N LEU A 80 15.78 -21.58 4.39
CA LEU A 80 16.67 -20.84 3.51
C LEU A 80 17.14 -21.71 2.34
N ASP A 81 16.95 -21.23 1.10
CA ASP A 81 17.80 -21.69 0.00
C ASP A 81 19.22 -21.11 0.19
N ARG A 82 20.15 -21.96 0.60
CA ARG A 82 21.52 -21.56 0.92
C ARG A 82 22.30 -21.00 -0.27
N ARG A 83 21.96 -21.40 -1.51
CA ARG A 83 22.63 -20.90 -2.71
C ARG A 83 22.19 -19.51 -3.10
N GLN A 84 20.88 -19.26 -3.08
CA GLN A 84 20.30 -17.98 -3.47
C GLN A 84 20.14 -17.03 -2.29
N ARG A 85 20.27 -17.53 -1.06
CA ARG A 85 20.01 -16.82 0.19
C ARG A 85 18.59 -16.20 0.23
N LEU A 86 17.63 -16.98 -0.26
CA LEU A 86 16.22 -16.58 -0.33
C LEU A 86 15.38 -17.45 0.61
N PRO A 87 14.44 -16.84 1.36
CA PRO A 87 13.48 -17.58 2.18
C PRO A 87 12.48 -18.32 1.30
N HIS A 88 12.17 -19.55 1.67
CA HIS A 88 11.18 -20.40 1.02
C HIS A 88 10.19 -20.92 2.06
N LEU A 89 8.93 -21.02 1.72
CA LEU A 89 7.93 -21.75 2.52
C LEU A 89 8.14 -23.26 2.30
N ALA A 90 8.49 -23.94 3.36
CA ALA A 90 8.74 -25.38 3.32
C ALA A 90 7.43 -26.14 3.16
N LEU A 91 7.36 -27.02 2.18
CA LEU A 91 6.21 -27.88 1.88
C LEU A 91 6.42 -29.29 2.45
N ALA A 92 5.42 -30.16 2.32
CA ALA A 92 5.43 -31.48 2.96
C ALA A 92 6.67 -32.34 2.66
N ARG A 93 7.23 -32.25 1.44
CA ARG A 93 8.43 -32.99 1.01
C ARG A 93 9.74 -32.23 1.23
N THR A 94 9.70 -31.04 1.79
CA THR A 94 10.89 -30.20 1.92
C THR A 94 11.82 -30.72 3.01
N THR A 95 13.10 -30.77 2.69
CA THR A 95 14.19 -31.00 3.63
C THR A 95 15.20 -29.87 3.49
N ALA A 96 16.11 -29.71 4.45
CA ALA A 96 17.14 -28.67 4.40
C ALA A 96 18.04 -28.75 3.14
N SER A 97 18.24 -29.95 2.57
CA SER A 97 19.04 -30.15 1.35
C SER A 97 18.23 -29.95 0.06
N THR A 98 16.91 -30.07 0.11
CA THR A 98 16.01 -29.99 -1.07
C THR A 98 15.19 -28.73 -1.15
N ALA A 99 15.32 -27.81 -0.19
CA ALA A 99 14.51 -26.59 -0.09
C ALA A 99 14.37 -25.84 -1.43
N ARG A 100 15.47 -25.72 -2.17
CA ARG A 100 15.47 -25.07 -3.49
C ARG A 100 14.49 -25.66 -4.51
N TYR A 101 14.21 -26.93 -4.44
CA TYR A 101 13.42 -27.67 -5.45
C TYR A 101 12.04 -28.06 -4.97
N THR A 102 11.87 -28.22 -3.66
CA THR A 102 10.65 -28.76 -3.06
C THR A 102 9.88 -27.75 -2.20
N ALA A 103 10.49 -26.61 -1.87
CA ALA A 103 9.83 -25.54 -1.14
C ALA A 103 9.30 -24.46 -2.08
N PHE A 104 8.33 -23.69 -1.63
CA PHE A 104 7.75 -22.57 -2.37
C PHE A 104 8.56 -21.29 -2.14
N PRO A 105 9.20 -20.71 -3.18
CA PRO A 105 9.99 -19.49 -3.03
C PRO A 105 9.10 -18.34 -2.56
N TRP A 106 9.50 -17.65 -1.48
CA TRP A 106 8.67 -16.59 -0.89
C TRP A 106 8.41 -15.44 -1.86
N HIS A 107 9.39 -15.07 -2.69
CA HIS A 107 9.24 -13.97 -3.65
C HIS A 107 8.13 -14.21 -4.69
N TRP A 108 7.67 -15.45 -4.89
CA TRP A 108 6.55 -15.73 -5.78
C TRP A 108 5.22 -15.19 -5.25
N PHE A 109 5.06 -15.01 -3.92
CA PHE A 109 3.91 -14.26 -3.38
C PHE A 109 3.90 -12.83 -3.91
N ARG A 110 5.02 -12.12 -3.80
CA ARG A 110 5.16 -10.76 -4.32
C ARG A 110 4.88 -10.69 -5.82
N ASP A 111 5.46 -11.61 -6.59
CA ASP A 111 5.40 -11.58 -8.05
C ASP A 111 3.99 -11.88 -8.58
N GLU A 112 3.25 -12.79 -7.96
CA GLU A 112 1.86 -13.09 -8.34
C GLU A 112 0.85 -12.05 -7.84
N LEU A 113 1.12 -11.39 -6.72
CA LEU A 113 0.23 -10.39 -6.14
C LEU A 113 0.44 -8.96 -6.67
N ARG A 114 1.57 -8.69 -7.35
CA ARG A 114 1.94 -7.36 -7.84
C ARG A 114 0.95 -6.74 -8.82
N LEU A 115 0.19 -7.57 -9.54
CA LEU A 115 -0.79 -7.10 -10.54
C LEU A 115 -2.15 -6.77 -9.94
N ARG A 116 -2.35 -7.03 -8.65
CA ARG A 116 -3.59 -6.68 -7.97
C ARG A 116 -3.63 -5.19 -7.64
N PRO A 117 -4.83 -4.59 -7.59
CA PRO A 117 -4.99 -3.22 -7.13
C PRO A 117 -4.39 -3.07 -5.72
N ALA A 118 -3.72 -1.95 -5.49
CA ALA A 118 -3.17 -1.63 -4.18
C ALA A 118 -4.27 -1.63 -3.11
N GLY A 119 -4.00 -2.23 -1.95
CA GLY A 119 -4.97 -2.37 -0.86
C GLY A 119 -6.03 -3.46 -1.04
N ALA A 120 -6.06 -4.15 -2.20
CA ALA A 120 -7.02 -5.21 -2.45
C ALA A 120 -6.59 -6.58 -1.91
N THR A 121 -5.41 -6.67 -1.30
CA THR A 121 -4.88 -7.93 -0.76
C THR A 121 -4.39 -7.75 0.68
N THR A 122 -4.81 -8.67 1.55
CA THR A 122 -4.33 -8.77 2.93
C THR A 122 -3.72 -10.15 3.16
N LEU A 123 -2.49 -10.18 3.67
CA LEU A 123 -1.82 -11.40 4.11
C LEU A 123 -1.80 -11.44 5.64
N LEU A 124 -2.22 -12.58 6.19
CA LEU A 124 -2.14 -12.90 7.61
C LEU A 124 -1.18 -14.09 7.77
N LEU A 125 -0.06 -13.87 8.46
CA LEU A 125 1.08 -14.78 8.46
C LEU A 125 1.40 -15.28 9.88
N ASP A 126 1.50 -16.61 10.05
CA ASP A 126 2.04 -17.25 11.25
C ASP A 126 3.16 -18.20 10.83
N LEU A 127 4.38 -17.69 10.81
CA LEU A 127 5.53 -18.37 10.24
C LEU A 127 6.54 -18.76 11.34
N HIS A 128 7.20 -19.89 11.15
CA HIS A 128 8.29 -20.36 12.00
C HIS A 128 9.54 -20.50 11.15
N ALA A 129 10.60 -19.78 11.49
CA ALA A 129 11.84 -19.81 10.73
C ALA A 129 12.81 -20.86 11.29
N ASP A 130 13.56 -21.55 10.42
CA ASP A 130 14.76 -22.27 10.86
C ASP A 130 15.87 -21.30 11.27
N ALA A 131 16.93 -21.78 11.90
CA ALA A 131 17.97 -20.92 12.46
C ALA A 131 18.64 -20.02 11.40
N GLU A 132 18.88 -20.54 10.20
CA GLU A 132 19.54 -19.77 9.13
C GLU A 132 18.61 -18.70 8.55
N THR A 133 17.34 -19.05 8.34
CA THR A 133 16.31 -18.10 7.87
C THR A 133 16.05 -17.03 8.92
N TRP A 134 16.01 -17.41 10.20
CA TRP A 134 15.83 -16.49 11.31
C TRP A 134 16.90 -15.41 11.35
N GLU A 135 18.18 -15.80 11.28
CA GLU A 135 19.29 -14.84 11.26
C GLU A 135 19.24 -13.91 10.05
N LEU A 136 18.81 -14.41 8.87
CA LEU A 136 18.61 -13.59 7.70
C LEU A 136 17.51 -12.54 7.92
N LEU A 137 16.34 -12.98 8.45
CA LEU A 137 15.17 -12.14 8.57
C LEU A 137 15.27 -11.09 9.70
N ARG A 138 16.19 -11.25 10.63
CA ARG A 138 16.51 -10.20 11.62
C ARG A 138 17.12 -8.95 10.97
N GLY A 139 17.80 -9.10 9.85
CA GLY A 139 18.44 -8.00 9.12
C GLY A 139 17.74 -7.62 7.82
N THR A 140 16.86 -8.47 7.28
CA THR A 140 16.20 -8.25 6.00
C THR A 140 14.70 -8.56 6.13
N PRO A 141 13.82 -7.56 5.97
CA PRO A 141 12.38 -7.79 6.06
C PRO A 141 11.87 -8.81 5.04
N LEU A 142 10.88 -9.61 5.43
CA LEU A 142 10.19 -10.53 4.53
C LEU A 142 9.28 -9.74 3.57
N ASP A 143 9.69 -9.62 2.31
CA ASP A 143 8.96 -8.84 1.30
C ASP A 143 7.79 -9.63 0.71
N ALA A 144 6.59 -9.10 0.83
CA ALA A 144 5.36 -9.64 0.24
C ALA A 144 4.72 -8.69 -0.79
N GLY A 145 5.44 -7.62 -1.19
CA GLY A 145 5.00 -6.61 -2.16
C GLY A 145 4.36 -5.37 -1.52
N ARG A 146 4.70 -4.19 -2.05
CA ARG A 146 4.31 -2.87 -1.50
C ARG A 146 2.81 -2.57 -1.56
N GLY A 147 2.08 -3.24 -2.44
CA GLY A 147 0.62 -3.02 -2.61
C GLY A 147 -0.24 -3.81 -1.62
N ASN A 148 0.35 -4.66 -0.78
CA ASN A 148 -0.36 -5.61 0.07
C ASN A 148 -0.31 -5.19 1.55
N ALA A 149 -1.41 -5.41 2.27
CA ALA A 149 -1.40 -5.38 3.73
C ALA A 149 -0.78 -6.68 4.26
N VAL A 150 0.17 -6.60 5.17
CA VAL A 150 0.84 -7.77 5.74
C VAL A 150 0.83 -7.68 7.25
N TYR A 151 0.19 -8.63 7.90
CA TYR A 151 0.12 -8.72 9.35
C TYR A 151 0.48 -10.14 9.81
N GLY A 152 1.15 -10.24 10.93
CA GLY A 152 1.48 -11.54 11.46
C GLY A 152 2.76 -11.56 12.28
N ARG A 153 3.35 -12.75 12.35
CA ARG A 153 4.63 -12.94 13.03
C ARG A 153 5.50 -13.97 12.32
N ILE A 154 6.78 -13.88 12.59
CA ILE A 154 7.74 -14.95 12.34
C ILE A 154 8.34 -15.33 13.70
N ALA A 155 8.13 -16.57 14.12
CA ALA A 155 8.69 -17.11 15.35
C ALA A 155 10.09 -17.68 15.10
N PRO A 156 11.01 -17.57 16.06
CA PRO A 156 12.32 -18.20 16.00
C PRO A 156 12.21 -19.74 16.05
N PRO A 157 13.28 -20.47 15.73
CA PRO A 157 13.31 -21.92 15.88
C PRO A 157 13.03 -22.28 17.36
N PRO A 158 12.19 -23.28 17.62
CA PRO A 158 11.86 -23.67 18.99
C PRO A 158 13.12 -24.15 19.74
N SER A 159 13.24 -23.73 21.00
CA SER A 159 14.39 -24.05 21.87
C SER A 159 14.52 -25.55 22.22
N ARG A 160 13.45 -26.31 22.03
CA ARG A 160 13.39 -27.77 22.19
C ARG A 160 12.90 -28.42 20.91
N ARG A 161 13.18 -29.73 20.73
CA ARG A 161 12.73 -30.53 19.56
C ARG A 161 11.19 -30.72 19.54
N ALA A 162 10.44 -29.81 20.13
CA ALA A 162 8.99 -29.82 20.12
C ALA A 162 8.47 -29.14 18.85
N VAL A 163 7.45 -29.73 18.23
CA VAL A 163 6.72 -29.12 17.13
C VAL A 163 5.78 -28.06 17.70
N ALA A 164 5.94 -26.82 17.27
CA ALA A 164 5.12 -25.70 17.73
C ALA A 164 3.70 -25.74 17.12
N ALA A 165 2.75 -25.07 17.76
CA ALA A 165 1.45 -24.79 17.16
C ALA A 165 1.46 -23.40 16.51
N PRO A 166 0.69 -23.16 15.44
CA PRO A 166 0.51 -21.84 14.84
C PRO A 166 -0.41 -20.97 15.70
N ALA A 167 0.12 -20.52 16.85
CA ALA A 167 -0.65 -19.90 17.93
C ALA A 167 -1.27 -18.57 17.50
N TYR A 168 -0.55 -17.76 16.72
CA TYR A 168 -1.07 -16.50 16.19
C TYR A 168 -2.27 -16.74 15.28
N MET A 169 -2.16 -17.66 14.33
CA MET A 169 -3.25 -17.97 13.42
C MET A 169 -4.46 -18.60 14.13
N LYS A 170 -4.22 -19.41 15.15
CA LYS A 170 -5.30 -19.93 16.04
C LYS A 170 -6.00 -18.81 16.81
N ALA A 171 -5.25 -17.81 17.29
CA ALA A 171 -5.82 -16.63 17.95
C ALA A 171 -6.67 -15.80 16.97
N VAL A 172 -6.18 -15.56 15.76
CA VAL A 172 -6.94 -14.91 14.67
C VAL A 172 -8.25 -15.66 14.39
N ALA A 173 -8.19 -16.96 14.16
CA ALA A 173 -9.38 -17.78 13.90
C ALA A 173 -10.38 -17.73 15.07
N THR A 174 -9.89 -17.77 16.31
CA THR A 174 -10.74 -17.67 17.51
C THR A 174 -11.47 -16.34 17.62
N ILE A 175 -10.82 -15.22 17.25
CA ILE A 175 -11.46 -13.91 17.23
C ILE A 175 -12.54 -13.88 16.15
N LEU A 176 -12.23 -14.34 14.94
CA LEU A 176 -13.14 -14.33 13.80
C LEU A 176 -14.36 -15.26 13.97
N ARG A 177 -14.27 -16.30 14.79
CA ARG A 177 -15.41 -17.19 15.11
C ARG A 177 -16.58 -16.49 15.80
N SER A 178 -16.37 -15.30 16.37
CA SER A 178 -17.47 -14.48 16.89
C SER A 178 -18.45 -13.99 15.81
N GLY A 179 -18.12 -14.18 14.51
CA GLY A 179 -18.90 -13.66 13.40
C GLY A 179 -18.58 -12.20 13.04
N PHE A 180 -17.77 -11.52 13.86
CA PHE A 180 -17.32 -10.16 13.62
C PHE A 180 -15.85 -10.15 13.16
N ARG A 181 -15.55 -9.38 12.11
CA ARG A 181 -14.19 -9.14 11.66
C ARG A 181 -13.76 -7.71 11.99
N PRO A 182 -12.87 -7.53 12.96
CA PRO A 182 -12.24 -6.22 13.19
C PRO A 182 -11.42 -5.77 11.98
N PRO A 183 -11.11 -4.45 11.83
CA PRO A 183 -10.08 -3.99 10.92
C PRO A 183 -8.80 -4.80 11.06
N ALA A 184 -8.09 -5.06 9.96
CA ALA A 184 -6.99 -6.02 9.93
C ALA A 184 -5.88 -5.71 10.96
N GLU A 185 -5.57 -4.44 11.16
CA GLU A 185 -4.62 -4.00 12.18
C GLU A 185 -5.10 -4.30 13.61
N GLN A 186 -6.38 -4.02 13.91
CA GLN A 186 -6.96 -4.34 15.22
C GLN A 186 -7.02 -5.84 15.47
N LEU A 187 -7.39 -6.63 14.45
CA LEU A 187 -7.35 -8.09 14.51
C LEU A 187 -5.94 -8.58 14.83
N HIS A 188 -4.94 -8.03 14.16
CA HIS A 188 -3.54 -8.35 14.40
C HIS A 188 -3.10 -8.05 15.85
N GLN A 189 -3.39 -6.85 16.36
CA GLN A 189 -3.05 -6.46 17.73
C GLN A 189 -3.75 -7.34 18.76
N GLN A 190 -5.03 -7.66 18.57
CA GLN A 190 -5.76 -8.56 19.44
C GLN A 190 -5.19 -9.98 19.44
N ALA A 191 -4.77 -10.48 18.26
CA ALA A 191 -4.16 -11.79 18.15
C ALA A 191 -2.79 -11.84 18.85
N LEU A 192 -1.94 -10.80 18.65
CA LEU A 192 -0.66 -10.69 19.36
C LEU A 192 -0.83 -10.63 20.88
N ALA A 193 -1.78 -9.84 21.36
CA ALA A 193 -2.06 -9.74 22.80
C ALA A 193 -2.47 -11.09 23.41
N ARG A 194 -3.21 -11.92 22.65
CA ARG A 194 -3.61 -13.27 23.13
C ARG A 194 -2.46 -14.25 23.25
N ILE A 195 -1.46 -14.15 22.37
CA ILE A 195 -0.30 -15.06 22.38
C ILE A 195 0.88 -14.53 23.19
N ALA A 196 0.82 -13.26 23.65
CA ALA A 196 1.90 -12.64 24.41
C ALA A 196 2.41 -13.47 25.61
N PRO A 197 1.54 -14.19 26.38
CA PRO A 197 2.01 -15.03 27.46
C PRO A 197 2.83 -16.26 27.02
N GLU A 198 2.61 -16.73 25.77
CA GLU A 198 3.27 -17.90 25.19
C GLU A 198 4.49 -17.52 24.32
N SER A 199 4.49 -16.29 23.83
CA SER A 199 5.57 -15.72 23.03
C SER A 199 6.64 -15.14 23.96
N ALA A 200 7.87 -15.62 23.85
CA ALA A 200 8.99 -15.09 24.64
C ALA A 200 9.40 -13.64 24.27
N GLY A 201 8.58 -12.90 23.52
CA GLY A 201 8.88 -11.54 23.05
C GLY A 201 9.97 -11.46 21.99
N THR A 202 10.36 -12.59 21.42
CA THR A 202 11.43 -12.69 20.43
C THR A 202 10.94 -12.72 18.99
N ASP A 203 9.61 -12.81 18.77
CA ASP A 203 9.05 -12.90 17.42
C ASP A 203 9.33 -11.64 16.59
N ILE A 204 9.59 -11.82 15.29
CA ILE A 204 9.56 -10.71 14.33
C ILE A 204 8.09 -10.43 14.02
N VAL A 205 7.59 -9.28 14.46
CA VAL A 205 6.24 -8.83 14.19
C VAL A 205 6.17 -8.21 12.80
N LEU A 206 5.21 -8.67 12.01
CA LEU A 206 4.92 -8.13 10.68
C LEU A 206 3.68 -7.23 10.79
N SER A 207 3.86 -5.94 10.58
CA SER A 207 2.77 -4.96 10.57
C SER A 207 3.05 -3.93 9.47
N THR A 208 2.68 -4.29 8.25
CA THR A 208 2.71 -3.38 7.11
C THR A 208 1.27 -3.15 6.71
N PRO A 209 0.68 -2.00 7.11
CA PRO A 209 -0.63 -1.63 6.59
C PRO A 209 -0.50 -1.51 5.08
N GLY A 210 -1.37 -2.21 4.36
CA GLY A 210 -1.49 -1.99 2.93
C GLY A 210 -1.93 -0.54 2.69
N PRO A 211 -1.69 0.00 1.50
CA PRO A 211 -2.36 1.22 1.14
C PRO A 211 -3.85 0.96 1.37
N SER A 212 -4.43 1.71 2.29
CA SER A 212 -5.82 1.47 2.69
C SER A 212 -6.68 1.55 1.43
N ALA A 213 -7.64 0.64 1.27
CA ALA A 213 -8.69 0.76 0.24
C ALA A 213 -9.50 2.07 0.42
N GLY A 214 -9.22 2.81 1.50
CA GLY A 214 -9.68 4.15 1.81
C GLY A 214 -8.61 5.23 1.65
N ASP A 215 -7.36 4.92 1.24
CA ASP A 215 -6.40 5.96 0.90
C ASP A 215 -6.71 6.49 -0.51
N PRO A 216 -7.28 7.69 -0.60
CA PRO A 216 -7.62 8.28 -1.88
C PRO A 216 -6.39 8.48 -2.78
N HIS A 217 -5.21 8.67 -2.20
CA HIS A 217 -3.95 8.82 -2.93
C HIS A 217 -3.53 7.53 -3.64
N ALA A 218 -3.77 6.36 -3.04
CA ALA A 218 -3.44 5.08 -3.67
C ALA A 218 -4.24 4.85 -4.96
N ALA A 219 -5.55 5.16 -4.94
CA ALA A 219 -6.42 5.05 -6.12
C ALA A 219 -6.01 6.05 -7.22
N ILE A 220 -5.68 7.29 -6.84
CA ILE A 220 -5.21 8.33 -7.75
C ILE A 220 -3.88 7.94 -8.37
N THR A 221 -2.92 7.48 -7.56
CA THR A 221 -1.59 7.02 -8.02
C THR A 221 -1.72 5.87 -9.02
N ALA A 222 -2.57 4.88 -8.75
CA ALA A 222 -2.82 3.77 -9.65
C ALA A 222 -3.41 4.23 -11.01
N ALA A 223 -4.32 5.22 -11.00
CA ALA A 223 -4.88 5.80 -12.20
C ALA A 223 -3.80 6.55 -13.03
N VAL A 224 -2.93 7.33 -12.37
CA VAL A 224 -1.80 8.03 -13.02
C VAL A 224 -0.83 7.04 -13.64
N GLN A 225 -0.41 6.00 -12.91
CA GLN A 225 0.51 4.97 -13.40
C GLN A 225 -0.05 4.20 -14.60
N SER A 226 -1.38 4.12 -14.70
CA SER A 226 -2.09 3.50 -15.83
C SER A 226 -2.37 4.49 -16.97
N GLY A 227 -1.86 5.74 -16.93
CA GLY A 227 -2.11 6.77 -17.93
C GLY A 227 -3.53 7.36 -17.93
N ARG A 228 -4.38 7.00 -16.94
CA ARG A 228 -5.77 7.44 -16.82
C ARG A 228 -5.87 8.75 -16.04
N HIS A 229 -5.25 9.81 -16.57
CA HIS A 229 -5.16 11.10 -15.88
C HIS A 229 -6.51 11.77 -15.61
N LEU A 230 -7.51 11.57 -16.48
CA LEU A 230 -8.87 12.10 -16.29
C LEU A 230 -9.57 11.42 -15.11
N ASP A 231 -9.41 10.09 -14.97
CA ASP A 231 -9.96 9.35 -13.83
C ASP A 231 -9.30 9.77 -12.52
N ALA A 232 -7.97 9.96 -12.53
CA ALA A 232 -7.22 10.45 -11.38
C ALA A 232 -7.73 11.83 -10.91
N ASP A 233 -7.92 12.77 -11.86
CA ASP A 233 -8.46 14.11 -11.53
C ASP A 233 -9.91 14.04 -11.02
N ALA A 234 -10.75 13.18 -11.60
CA ALA A 234 -12.13 12.99 -11.13
C ALA A 234 -12.19 12.41 -9.69
N LEU A 235 -11.25 11.53 -9.34
CA LEU A 235 -11.09 11.03 -7.97
C LEU A 235 -10.69 12.16 -7.02
N ALA A 236 -9.63 12.90 -7.35
CA ALA A 236 -9.14 14.01 -6.54
C ALA A 236 -10.21 15.11 -6.38
N ALA A 237 -10.97 15.42 -7.44
CA ALA A 237 -12.05 16.42 -7.40
C ALA A 237 -13.16 16.04 -6.41
N ARG A 238 -13.52 14.74 -6.31
CA ARG A 238 -14.51 14.29 -5.32
C ARG A 238 -14.04 14.49 -3.89
N HIS A 239 -12.76 14.24 -3.62
CA HIS A 239 -12.18 14.46 -2.29
C HIS A 239 -12.07 15.95 -1.96
N GLU A 240 -11.70 16.79 -2.94
CA GLU A 240 -11.71 18.24 -2.77
C GLU A 240 -13.12 18.76 -2.41
N GLN A 241 -14.14 18.33 -3.16
CA GLN A 241 -15.53 18.71 -2.90
C GLN A 241 -15.98 18.27 -1.51
N ALA A 242 -15.64 17.03 -1.08
CA ALA A 242 -15.98 16.55 0.25
C ALA A 242 -15.29 17.37 1.35
N ALA A 243 -14.00 17.70 1.18
CA ALA A 243 -13.24 18.53 2.12
C ALA A 243 -13.79 19.97 2.18
N VAL A 244 -14.13 20.56 1.03
CA VAL A 244 -14.78 21.89 0.98
C VAL A 244 -16.12 21.87 1.69
N ALA A 245 -16.94 20.85 1.50
CA ALA A 245 -18.24 20.73 2.15
C ALA A 245 -18.13 20.53 3.67
N ALA A 246 -17.12 19.80 4.13
CA ALA A 246 -16.92 19.50 5.56
C ALA A 246 -16.22 20.62 6.33
N HIS A 247 -15.22 21.25 5.72
CA HIS A 247 -14.26 22.12 6.42
C HIS A 247 -14.09 23.50 5.78
N GLY A 248 -14.75 23.74 4.65
CA GLY A 248 -14.65 25.00 3.88
C GLY A 248 -13.48 25.01 2.87
N PRO A 249 -13.54 25.96 1.90
CA PRO A 249 -12.60 26.00 0.77
C PRO A 249 -11.16 26.42 1.14
N ALA A 250 -10.98 27.05 2.31
CA ALA A 250 -9.67 27.47 2.81
C ALA A 250 -9.05 26.48 3.81
N SER A 251 -9.68 25.32 4.05
CA SER A 251 -9.13 24.29 4.91
C SER A 251 -7.88 23.66 4.30
N GLU A 252 -6.94 23.25 5.13
CA GLU A 252 -5.72 22.56 4.66
C GLU A 252 -6.02 21.31 3.87
N GLU A 253 -7.11 20.60 4.21
CA GLU A 253 -7.53 19.40 3.50
C GLU A 253 -8.08 19.74 2.09
N ALA A 254 -8.91 20.77 1.96
CA ALA A 254 -9.41 21.22 0.66
C ALA A 254 -8.27 21.75 -0.24
N LEU A 255 -7.37 22.54 0.34
CA LEU A 255 -6.20 23.04 -0.36
C LEU A 255 -5.24 21.93 -0.79
N HIS A 256 -5.04 20.93 0.05
CA HIS A 256 -4.25 19.74 -0.30
C HIS A 256 -4.80 19.04 -1.56
N TRP A 257 -6.13 18.84 -1.63
CA TRP A 257 -6.72 18.20 -2.82
C TRP A 257 -6.66 19.10 -4.06
N ALA A 258 -6.76 20.42 -3.91
CA ALA A 258 -6.54 21.35 -5.01
C ALA A 258 -5.08 21.30 -5.52
N GLU A 259 -4.09 21.16 -4.64
CA GLU A 259 -2.68 20.98 -4.96
C GLU A 259 -2.45 19.67 -5.71
N VAL A 260 -3.03 18.56 -5.25
CA VAL A 260 -3.00 17.26 -5.96
C VAL A 260 -3.56 17.39 -7.37
N ARG A 261 -4.67 18.10 -7.57
CA ARG A 261 -5.25 18.33 -8.89
C ARG A 261 -4.38 19.20 -9.80
N ALA A 262 -3.66 20.17 -9.23
CA ALA A 262 -2.68 20.96 -9.98
C ALA A 262 -1.53 20.08 -10.50
N ASP A 263 -1.02 19.16 -9.67
CA ASP A 263 0.02 18.22 -10.09
C ASP A 263 -0.51 17.20 -11.11
N LEU A 264 -1.75 16.71 -10.98
CA LEU A 264 -2.38 15.84 -11.96
C LEU A 264 -2.54 16.51 -13.34
N ALA A 265 -2.89 17.80 -13.37
CA ALA A 265 -2.94 18.58 -14.60
C ALA A 265 -1.55 18.70 -15.26
N MET A 266 -0.49 18.86 -14.48
CA MET A 266 0.89 18.82 -14.96
C MET A 266 1.24 17.46 -15.58
N PHE A 267 0.94 16.35 -14.91
CA PHE A 267 1.19 15.00 -15.44
C PHE A 267 0.37 14.71 -16.72
N ALA A 268 -0.81 15.31 -16.85
CA ALA A 268 -1.62 15.24 -18.06
C ALA A 268 -1.12 16.15 -19.19
N GLY A 269 -0.06 16.95 -18.98
CA GLY A 269 0.49 17.88 -19.95
C GLY A 269 -0.28 19.22 -20.10
N ASP A 270 -1.29 19.48 -19.24
CA ASP A 270 -2.04 20.75 -19.21
C ASP A 270 -1.41 21.75 -18.22
N ALA A 271 -0.27 22.33 -18.64
CA ALA A 271 0.44 23.34 -17.86
C ALA A 271 -0.43 24.58 -17.54
N GLY A 272 -1.37 24.94 -18.43
CA GLY A 272 -2.26 26.06 -18.21
C GLY A 272 -3.27 25.82 -17.08
N ARG A 273 -3.83 24.63 -17.00
CA ARG A 273 -4.72 24.22 -15.90
C ARG A 273 -3.94 24.12 -14.59
N SER A 274 -2.77 23.48 -14.62
CA SER A 274 -1.88 23.38 -13.47
C SER A 274 -1.53 24.76 -12.89
N CYS A 275 -1.07 25.69 -13.75
CA CYS A 275 -0.78 27.06 -13.36
C CYS A 275 -1.98 27.76 -12.70
N ARG A 276 -3.15 27.71 -13.33
CA ARG A 276 -4.38 28.32 -12.81
C ARG A 276 -4.73 27.80 -11.43
N THR A 277 -4.65 26.48 -11.23
CA THR A 277 -4.97 25.87 -9.92
C THR A 277 -3.98 26.30 -8.85
N TRP A 278 -2.67 26.34 -9.15
CA TRP A 278 -1.67 26.86 -8.21
C TRP A 278 -1.87 28.34 -7.86
N LEU A 279 -2.25 29.18 -8.81
CA LEU A 279 -2.61 30.58 -8.55
C LEU A 279 -3.82 30.68 -7.61
N THR A 280 -4.84 29.85 -7.84
CA THR A 280 -6.01 29.77 -6.96
C THR A 280 -5.64 29.36 -5.55
N VAL A 281 -4.83 28.30 -5.38
CA VAL A 281 -4.34 27.85 -4.07
C VAL A 281 -3.61 28.97 -3.32
N ALA A 282 -2.67 29.66 -3.99
CA ALA A 282 -1.94 30.76 -3.39
C ALA A 282 -2.89 31.90 -2.95
N THR A 283 -3.85 32.25 -3.80
CA THR A 283 -4.85 33.29 -3.51
C THR A 283 -5.72 32.94 -2.32
N VAL A 284 -6.20 31.68 -2.24
CA VAL A 284 -7.03 31.22 -1.12
C VAL A 284 -6.25 31.24 0.19
N ARG A 285 -4.98 30.78 0.19
CA ARG A 285 -4.10 30.82 1.36
C ARG A 285 -3.90 32.27 1.88
N LEU A 286 -3.61 33.21 0.98
CA LEU A 286 -3.46 34.62 1.33
C LEU A 286 -4.76 35.22 1.87
N ASN A 287 -5.91 34.91 1.26
CA ASN A 287 -7.21 35.42 1.72
C ASN A 287 -7.65 34.79 3.05
N ALA A 288 -7.15 33.61 3.37
CA ALA A 288 -7.31 32.96 4.67
C ALA A 288 -6.36 33.55 5.76
N GLY A 289 -5.56 34.60 5.43
CA GLY A 289 -4.68 35.28 6.37
C GLY A 289 -3.29 34.66 6.52
N GLN A 290 -2.90 33.72 5.66
CA GLN A 290 -1.52 33.23 5.66
C GLN A 290 -0.56 34.33 5.18
N ALA A 291 0.60 34.43 5.82
CA ALA A 291 1.60 35.44 5.48
C ALA A 291 2.16 35.24 4.07
N PRO A 292 2.53 36.32 3.34
CA PRO A 292 3.10 36.20 1.99
C PRO A 292 4.41 35.41 1.92
N ASP A 293 5.17 35.38 3.01
CA ASP A 293 6.40 34.62 3.19
C ASP A 293 6.19 33.20 3.80
N ALA A 294 4.93 32.80 4.00
CA ALA A 294 4.64 31.46 4.47
C ALA A 294 5.11 30.41 3.43
N PRO A 295 5.83 29.35 3.84
CA PRO A 295 6.40 28.38 2.91
C PRO A 295 5.40 27.76 1.93
N ALA A 296 4.15 27.55 2.37
CA ALA A 296 3.09 27.00 1.52
C ALA A 296 2.61 27.99 0.45
N VAL A 297 2.56 29.29 0.78
CA VAL A 297 2.20 30.37 -0.15
C VAL A 297 3.31 30.57 -1.19
N GLU A 298 4.56 30.67 -0.74
CA GLU A 298 5.72 30.78 -1.64
C GLU A 298 5.79 29.59 -2.61
N ALA A 299 5.65 28.36 -2.10
CA ALA A 299 5.69 27.15 -2.91
C ALA A 299 4.59 27.11 -3.98
N ALA A 300 3.36 27.52 -3.64
CA ALA A 300 2.26 27.58 -4.60
C ALA A 300 2.53 28.59 -5.73
N VAL A 301 3.03 29.79 -5.38
CA VAL A 301 3.37 30.83 -6.38
C VAL A 301 4.57 30.40 -7.25
N ASP A 302 5.57 29.72 -6.66
CA ASP A 302 6.72 29.20 -7.41
C ASP A 302 6.33 28.10 -8.40
N ARG A 303 5.45 27.19 -7.99
CA ARG A 303 4.90 26.15 -8.89
C ARG A 303 4.03 26.76 -9.99
N ALA A 304 3.19 27.75 -9.66
CA ALA A 304 2.42 28.48 -10.66
C ALA A 304 3.33 29.14 -11.70
N HIS A 305 4.41 29.79 -11.26
CA HIS A 305 5.40 30.44 -12.13
C HIS A 305 6.09 29.41 -13.05
N HIS A 306 6.51 28.29 -12.49
CA HIS A 306 7.12 27.20 -13.28
C HIS A 306 6.17 26.68 -14.36
N GLN A 307 4.91 26.41 -14.00
CA GLN A 307 3.91 25.90 -14.95
C GLN A 307 3.55 26.95 -15.99
N TRP A 308 3.49 28.23 -15.64
CA TRP A 308 3.28 29.33 -16.60
C TRP A 308 4.29 29.33 -17.72
N GLY A 309 5.57 29.10 -17.42
CA GLY A 309 6.64 28.98 -18.43
C GLY A 309 6.48 27.82 -19.41
N GLN A 310 5.60 26.85 -19.11
CA GLN A 310 5.30 25.69 -19.98
C GLN A 310 4.02 25.90 -20.81
N VAL A 311 3.27 27.00 -20.61
CA VAL A 311 2.03 27.28 -21.34
C VAL A 311 2.36 27.70 -22.77
N ARG A 312 1.92 26.89 -23.75
CA ARG A 312 2.18 27.14 -25.18
C ARG A 312 1.18 28.09 -25.84
N ASP A 313 -0.07 28.08 -25.32
CA ASP A 313 -1.12 28.95 -25.82
C ASP A 313 -0.86 30.39 -25.38
N THR A 314 -0.60 31.28 -26.35
CA THR A 314 -0.21 32.71 -26.11
C THR A 314 -1.33 33.48 -25.39
N THR A 315 -2.58 33.25 -25.74
CA THR A 315 -3.73 33.93 -25.11
C THR A 315 -3.85 33.54 -23.65
N ARG A 316 -3.80 32.25 -23.40
CA ARG A 316 -3.84 31.69 -22.03
C ARG A 316 -2.61 32.10 -21.20
N ALA A 317 -1.43 32.17 -21.83
CA ALA A 317 -0.20 32.62 -21.20
C ALA A 317 -0.28 34.12 -20.79
N ARG A 318 -0.91 34.97 -21.61
CA ARG A 318 -1.16 36.39 -21.25
C ARG A 318 -2.10 36.52 -20.04
N GLU A 319 -3.23 35.81 -20.05
CA GLU A 319 -4.19 35.81 -18.94
C GLU A 319 -3.57 35.37 -17.61
N LEU A 320 -2.94 34.18 -17.63
CA LEU A 320 -2.32 33.62 -16.42
C LEU A 320 -1.12 34.43 -15.94
N GLY A 321 -0.37 35.02 -16.86
CA GLY A 321 0.78 35.86 -16.57
C GLY A 321 0.39 37.15 -15.84
N ALA A 322 -0.75 37.76 -16.16
CA ALA A 322 -1.25 38.92 -15.45
C ALA A 322 -1.57 38.59 -13.98
N ALA A 323 -2.29 37.50 -13.74
CA ALA A 323 -2.60 37.02 -12.38
C ALA A 323 -1.32 36.62 -11.59
N LEU A 324 -0.35 36.00 -12.29
CA LEU A 324 0.94 35.65 -11.69
C LEU A 324 1.74 36.90 -11.30
N ALA A 325 1.76 37.95 -12.14
CA ALA A 325 2.46 39.21 -11.83
C ALA A 325 1.87 39.89 -10.60
N GLU A 326 0.54 39.92 -10.47
CA GLU A 326 -0.15 40.46 -9.29
C GLU A 326 0.23 39.68 -8.02
N LEU A 327 0.19 38.35 -8.07
CA LEU A 327 0.59 37.53 -6.92
C LEU A 327 2.08 37.71 -6.59
N ARG A 328 2.98 37.80 -7.57
CA ARG A 328 4.40 38.03 -7.34
C ARG A 328 4.68 39.40 -6.73
N GLY A 329 3.84 40.42 -6.99
CA GLY A 329 3.91 41.70 -6.30
C GLY A 329 3.64 41.61 -4.79
N ARG A 330 2.83 40.63 -4.37
CA ARG A 330 2.50 40.34 -2.95
C ARG A 330 3.43 39.29 -2.34
N VAL A 331 3.92 38.37 -3.12
CA VAL A 331 4.76 37.21 -2.73
C VAL A 331 6.04 37.24 -3.55
N PRO A 332 7.06 38.02 -3.20
CA PRO A 332 8.28 38.17 -3.98
C PRO A 332 9.06 36.86 -4.12
N GLY A 333 8.96 35.94 -3.13
CA GLY A 333 9.67 34.66 -3.09
C GLY A 333 11.17 34.83 -2.82
N ARG A 334 11.90 33.71 -2.77
CA ARG A 334 13.34 33.67 -2.44
C ARG A 334 14.25 34.09 -3.59
N ARG A 335 13.76 34.10 -4.84
CA ARG A 335 14.54 34.46 -6.02
C ARG A 335 14.32 35.93 -6.35
N GLU A 336 15.37 36.74 -6.19
CA GLU A 336 15.36 38.12 -6.63
C GLU A 336 15.07 38.21 -8.14
N GLY A 337 14.27 39.20 -8.56
CA GLY A 337 13.93 39.45 -9.95
C GLY A 337 12.87 38.53 -10.56
N ALA A 338 12.18 37.72 -9.75
CA ALA A 338 11.11 36.84 -10.23
C ALA A 338 9.94 37.63 -10.84
N LEU A 339 9.54 38.74 -10.25
CA LEU A 339 8.52 39.65 -10.76
C LEU A 339 8.96 40.30 -12.09
N ASP A 340 10.20 40.82 -12.14
CA ASP A 340 10.77 41.42 -13.37
C ASP A 340 10.82 40.41 -14.51
N HIS A 341 11.09 39.15 -14.22
CA HIS A 341 11.06 38.10 -15.23
C HIS A 341 9.65 37.92 -15.80
N VAL A 342 8.63 37.79 -14.95
CA VAL A 342 7.23 37.67 -15.39
C VAL A 342 6.81 38.88 -16.22
N GLN A 343 7.13 40.10 -15.77
CA GLN A 343 6.77 41.32 -16.49
C GLN A 343 7.47 41.47 -17.84
N ARG A 344 8.74 41.06 -17.94
CA ARG A 344 9.46 41.05 -19.24
C ARG A 344 8.83 40.06 -20.22
N GLN A 345 8.54 38.85 -19.77
CA GLN A 345 7.92 37.82 -20.59
C GLN A 345 6.50 38.20 -21.03
N LEU A 346 5.70 38.82 -20.12
CA LEU A 346 4.39 39.37 -20.51
C LEU A 346 4.46 40.41 -21.60
N ARG A 347 5.42 41.37 -21.52
CA ARG A 347 5.63 42.37 -22.58
C ARG A 347 5.99 41.71 -23.93
N GLN A 348 6.83 40.68 -23.90
CA GLN A 348 7.16 39.90 -25.11
C GLN A 348 5.92 39.23 -25.72
N LEU A 349 5.07 38.61 -24.87
CA LEU A 349 3.83 37.98 -25.32
C LEU A 349 2.82 39.00 -25.88
N GLN A 350 2.80 40.24 -25.40
CA GLN A 350 1.93 41.31 -25.89
C GLN A 350 2.37 41.84 -27.28
N THR A 351 3.67 41.76 -27.59
CA THR A 351 4.23 42.22 -28.86
C THR A 351 4.23 41.16 -29.95
N GLN A 352 3.92 39.90 -29.63
CA GLN A 352 3.74 38.83 -30.61
C GLN A 352 2.31 38.89 -31.18
N PRO A 353 2.16 38.90 -32.53
CA PRO A 353 0.86 38.98 -33.21
C PRO A 353 -0.04 37.76 -32.92
#